data_4ceb4f0bcc7d2bae8360c46086c4e405
#
_entry.id   4ceb4f0bcc7d2bae8360c46086c4e405
#
_cell.length_a   1.000
_cell.length_b   1.000
_cell.length_c   1.000
_cell.angle_alpha   90.00
_cell.angle_beta   90.00
_cell.angle_gamma   90.00
#
_symmetry.space_group_name_H-M   'P 1'
#
loop_
_entity.id
_entity.type
_entity.pdbx_description
1 polymer ?
#
loop_
_entity_poly.entity_id
_entity_poly.type
_entity_poly.pdbx_seq_one_letter_code
_entity_poly.pdbx_strand_id
1 'polypeptide(L)'
;MNLHEYLSVAPEIAEAIAQGKPVVALESTILSHGMPYPENVEFAHKVEKIVREEGAIPATTAIIGGKLKVGLNDEELLTMCKAENVGKVSRRDVAVYLLSLIHI
;
A
#
# COMPACT_ATOMS: atom_id res chain seq x y z
N MET A 1 21.02 9.17 2.77
CA MET A 1 20.09 8.05 2.48
C MET A 1 19.43 8.30 1.13
N ASN A 2 19.53 7.33 0.21
CA ASN A 2 18.87 7.42 -1.08
C ASN A 2 17.49 6.77 -0.98
N LEU A 3 16.43 7.59 -1.01
CA LEU A 3 15.06 7.11 -0.87
C LEU A 3 14.63 6.17 -1.99
N HIS A 4 15.25 6.27 -3.17
CA HIS A 4 14.93 5.36 -4.28
C HIS A 4 15.24 3.89 -3.97
N GLU A 5 16.20 3.63 -3.09
CA GLU A 5 16.53 2.27 -2.67
C GLU A 5 15.42 1.64 -1.83
N TYR A 6 14.59 2.47 -1.20
CA TYR A 6 13.50 2.05 -0.32
C TYR A 6 12.13 2.18 -0.96
N LEU A 7 12.08 2.64 -2.21
CA LEU A 7 10.82 2.88 -2.92
C LEU A 7 10.58 1.77 -3.95
N SER A 8 9.40 1.18 -3.91
CA SER A 8 8.97 0.18 -4.89
C SER A 8 7.61 0.59 -5.44
N VAL A 9 7.59 1.04 -6.68
CA VAL A 9 6.37 1.48 -7.36
C VAL A 9 5.89 0.36 -8.27
N ALA A 10 4.63 -0.06 -8.15
CA ALA A 10 4.06 -1.08 -9.02
C ALA A 10 4.11 -0.61 -10.48
N PRO A 11 4.35 -1.53 -11.43
CA PRO A 11 4.46 -1.15 -12.86
C PRO A 11 3.26 -0.37 -13.37
N GLU A 12 2.05 -0.75 -13.01
CA GLU A 12 0.84 -0.03 -13.40
C GLU A 12 0.87 1.42 -12.91
N ILE A 13 1.33 1.64 -11.70
CA ILE A 13 1.36 2.97 -11.10
C ILE A 13 2.44 3.82 -11.77
N ALA A 14 3.62 3.26 -11.98
CA ALA A 14 4.71 3.95 -12.67
C ALA A 14 4.30 4.38 -14.07
N GLU A 15 3.63 3.49 -14.80
CA GLU A 15 3.14 3.78 -16.15
C GLU A 15 2.07 4.87 -16.13
N ALA A 16 1.13 4.80 -15.18
CA ALA A 16 0.08 5.80 -15.05
C ALA A 16 0.66 7.20 -14.78
N ILE A 17 1.65 7.29 -13.89
CA ILE A 17 2.31 8.55 -13.60
C ILE A 17 3.02 9.09 -14.85
N ALA A 18 3.74 8.23 -15.57
CA ALA A 18 4.46 8.61 -16.79
C ALA A 18 3.52 9.12 -17.89
N GLN A 19 2.29 8.59 -17.94
CA GLN A 19 1.28 8.97 -18.92
C GLN A 19 0.40 10.14 -18.45
N GLY A 20 0.63 10.68 -17.27
CA GLY A 20 -0.16 11.77 -16.72
C GLY A 20 -1.56 11.38 -16.31
N LYS A 21 -1.82 10.09 -16.04
CA LYS A 21 -3.11 9.61 -15.56
C LYS A 21 -3.27 9.90 -14.06
N PRO A 22 -4.51 10.15 -13.59
CA PRO A 22 -4.72 10.40 -12.17
C PRO A 22 -4.47 9.13 -11.36
N VAL A 23 -3.72 9.26 -10.28
CA VAL A 23 -3.42 8.18 -9.33
C VAL A 23 -3.87 8.61 -7.95
N VAL A 24 -4.59 7.74 -7.27
CA VAL A 24 -5.06 7.97 -5.90
C VAL A 24 -4.32 7.04 -4.96
N ALA A 25 -3.54 7.63 -4.06
CA ALA A 25 -2.88 6.86 -3.01
C ALA A 25 -3.88 6.49 -1.92
N LEU A 26 -3.91 5.22 -1.55
CA LEU A 26 -4.78 4.71 -0.50
C LEU A 26 -3.93 4.26 0.67
N GLU A 27 -4.27 4.71 1.88
CA GLU A 27 -3.61 4.23 3.08
C GLU A 27 -4.08 2.80 3.41
N SER A 28 -3.33 2.09 4.24
CA SER A 28 -3.63 0.69 4.57
C SER A 28 -3.95 0.45 6.04
N THR A 29 -4.07 1.50 6.85
CA THR A 29 -4.36 1.37 8.28
C THR A 29 -5.67 0.64 8.55
N ILE A 30 -6.71 0.95 7.79
CA ILE A 30 -8.02 0.31 7.98
C ILE A 30 -7.96 -1.19 7.68
N LEU A 31 -7.08 -1.59 6.77
CA LEU A 31 -6.91 -3.00 6.41
C LEU A 31 -6.19 -3.78 7.51
N SER A 32 -5.22 -3.13 8.16
CA SER A 32 -4.38 -3.78 9.16
C SER A 32 -4.94 -3.66 10.58
N HIS A 33 -5.64 -2.58 10.88
CA HIS A 33 -6.06 -2.23 12.23
C HIS A 33 -7.55 -1.96 12.38
N GLY A 34 -8.26 -1.71 11.28
CA GLY A 34 -9.66 -1.29 11.33
C GLY A 34 -10.68 -2.38 11.02
N MET A 35 -10.27 -3.44 10.31
CA MET A 35 -11.18 -4.50 9.88
C MET A 35 -10.53 -5.88 10.02
N PRO A 36 -11.30 -6.90 10.44
CA PRO A 36 -10.77 -8.27 10.51
C PRO A 36 -10.65 -8.91 9.14
N TYR A 37 -9.79 -9.92 9.05
CA TYR A 37 -9.71 -10.79 7.88
C TYR A 37 -10.90 -11.78 7.91
N PRO A 38 -11.59 -12.09 6.80
CA PRO A 38 -11.27 -11.68 5.41
C PRO A 38 -12.02 -10.42 4.94
N GLU A 39 -12.82 -9.77 5.76
CA GLU A 39 -13.60 -8.60 5.38
C GLU A 39 -12.71 -7.46 4.87
N ASN A 40 -11.51 -7.33 5.43
CA ASN A 40 -10.56 -6.31 5.01
C ASN A 40 -10.10 -6.50 3.56
N VAL A 41 -9.95 -7.74 3.10
CA VAL A 41 -9.59 -8.03 1.70
C VAL A 41 -10.70 -7.59 0.77
N GLU A 42 -11.95 -7.93 1.10
CA GLU A 42 -13.10 -7.54 0.30
C GLU A 42 -13.24 -6.03 0.23
N PHE A 43 -13.03 -5.36 1.37
CA PHE A 43 -13.07 -3.90 1.45
C PHE A 43 -12.01 -3.27 0.55
N ALA A 44 -10.78 -3.78 0.60
CA ALA A 44 -9.67 -3.27 -0.21
C ALA A 44 -10.00 -3.37 -1.70
N HIS A 45 -10.48 -4.51 -2.16
CA HIS A 45 -10.85 -4.70 -3.57
C HIS A 45 -12.02 -3.80 -3.97
N LYS A 46 -12.99 -3.62 -3.09
CA LYS A 46 -14.13 -2.75 -3.36
C LYS A 46 -13.71 -1.29 -3.51
N VAL A 47 -12.85 -0.80 -2.63
CA VAL A 47 -12.36 0.58 -2.70
C VAL A 47 -11.57 0.80 -3.97
N GLU A 48 -10.67 -0.12 -4.33
CA GLU A 48 -9.89 -0.02 -5.56
C GLU A 48 -10.79 -0.02 -6.79
N LYS A 49 -11.82 -0.85 -6.79
CA LYS A 49 -12.79 -0.88 -7.89
C LYS A 49 -13.52 0.44 -8.04
N ILE A 50 -13.97 1.03 -6.93
CA ILE A 50 -14.66 2.32 -6.96
C ILE A 50 -13.75 3.40 -7.54
N VAL A 51 -12.48 3.43 -7.14
CA VAL A 51 -11.51 4.40 -7.65
C VAL A 51 -11.34 4.24 -9.16
N ARG A 52 -11.24 3.01 -9.65
CA ARG A 52 -11.10 2.73 -11.08
C ARG A 52 -12.35 3.14 -11.86
N GLU A 53 -13.54 2.90 -11.31
CA GLU A 53 -14.80 3.29 -11.94
C GLU A 53 -14.92 4.81 -12.09
N GLU A 54 -14.29 5.57 -11.20
CA GLU A 54 -14.26 7.02 -11.26
C GLU A 54 -13.13 7.56 -12.15
N GLY A 55 -12.41 6.71 -12.83
CA GLY A 55 -11.40 7.10 -13.81
C GLY A 55 -10.00 7.32 -13.28
N ALA A 56 -9.71 6.88 -12.04
CA ALA A 56 -8.38 7.00 -11.45
C ALA A 56 -7.75 5.62 -11.24
N ILE A 57 -6.45 5.60 -11.01
CA ILE A 57 -5.70 4.37 -10.73
C ILE A 57 -5.43 4.33 -9.22
N PRO A 58 -5.90 3.31 -8.51
CA PRO A 58 -5.66 3.20 -7.07
C PRO A 58 -4.26 2.69 -6.77
N ALA A 59 -3.60 3.29 -5.80
CA ALA A 59 -2.28 2.87 -5.35
C ALA A 59 -2.32 2.68 -3.83
N THR A 60 -2.63 1.46 -3.39
CA THR A 60 -2.59 1.13 -1.97
C THR A 60 -1.13 1.12 -1.51
N THR A 61 -0.83 1.79 -0.42
CA THR A 61 0.53 2.00 0.07
C THR A 61 0.78 1.26 1.37
N ALA A 62 2.00 0.74 1.51
CA ALA A 62 2.43 0.04 2.73
C ALA A 62 3.96 -0.04 2.77
N ILE A 63 4.50 -0.32 3.94
CA ILE A 63 5.92 -0.67 4.06
C ILE A 63 6.00 -2.18 4.25
N ILE A 64 6.60 -2.87 3.30
CA ILE A 64 6.73 -4.32 3.29
C ILE A 64 8.19 -4.69 2.96
N GLY A 65 8.78 -5.52 3.80
CA GLY A 65 10.14 -5.99 3.56
C GLY A 65 11.18 -4.88 3.45
N GLY A 66 11.00 -3.81 4.23
CA GLY A 66 11.92 -2.67 4.22
C GLY A 66 11.75 -1.74 3.04
N LYS A 67 10.65 -1.85 2.30
CA LYS A 67 10.38 -1.02 1.13
C LYS A 67 9.06 -0.27 1.28
N LEU A 68 9.06 0.99 0.84
CA LEU A 68 7.84 1.77 0.65
C LEU A 68 7.18 1.30 -0.64
N LYS A 69 6.11 0.54 -0.51
CA LYS A 69 5.34 0.05 -1.66
C LYS A 69 4.29 1.08 -2.08
N VAL A 70 4.28 1.42 -3.34
CA VAL A 70 3.26 2.28 -3.94
C VAL A 70 2.52 1.45 -4.98
N GLY A 71 1.35 0.96 -4.58
CA GLY A 71 0.61 -0.05 -5.32
C GLY A 71 0.99 -1.45 -4.85
N LEU A 72 0.02 -2.18 -4.31
CA LEU A 72 0.20 -3.56 -3.88
C LEU A 72 -0.44 -4.49 -4.90
N ASN A 73 0.24 -5.61 -5.22
CA ASN A 73 -0.40 -6.67 -5.98
C ASN A 73 -1.32 -7.47 -5.05
N ASP A 74 -2.09 -8.40 -5.63
CA ASP A 74 -3.07 -9.17 -4.83
C ASP A 74 -2.42 -9.99 -3.74
N GLU A 75 -1.25 -10.56 -3.98
CA GLU A 75 -0.51 -11.34 -2.99
C GLU A 75 -0.03 -10.46 -1.83
N GLU A 76 0.54 -9.30 -2.14
CA GLU A 76 1.00 -8.34 -1.12
C GLU A 76 -0.17 -7.83 -0.28
N LEU A 77 -1.29 -7.53 -0.93
CA LEU A 77 -2.51 -7.07 -0.27
C LEU A 77 -3.03 -8.13 0.70
N LEU A 78 -3.08 -9.38 0.24
CA LEU A 78 -3.53 -10.50 1.06
C LEU A 78 -2.62 -10.70 2.27
N THR A 79 -1.31 -10.63 2.06
CA THR A 79 -0.32 -10.73 3.14
C THR A 79 -0.52 -9.62 4.18
N MET A 80 -0.73 -8.39 3.72
CA MET A 80 -0.98 -7.24 4.59
C MET A 80 -2.26 -7.43 5.42
N CYS A 81 -3.33 -7.93 4.79
CA CYS A 81 -4.60 -8.11 5.47
C CYS A 81 -4.57 -9.23 6.50
N LYS A 82 -3.71 -10.23 6.33
CA LYS A 82 -3.56 -11.35 7.26
C LYS A 82 -2.53 -11.07 8.36
N ALA A 83 -1.65 -10.09 8.19
CA ALA A 83 -0.56 -9.86 9.12
C ALA A 83 -1.06 -9.42 10.49
N GLU A 84 -0.49 -10.00 11.55
CA GLU A 84 -0.85 -9.69 12.93
C GLU A 84 0.05 -8.62 13.55
N ASN A 85 1.33 -8.59 13.15
CA ASN A 85 2.33 -7.67 13.71
C ASN A 85 2.58 -6.50 12.78
N VAL A 86 1.53 -5.71 12.53
CA VAL A 86 1.60 -4.56 11.64
C VAL A 86 1.56 -3.29 12.47
N GLY A 87 2.56 -2.42 12.28
CA GLY A 87 2.62 -1.12 12.93
C GLY A 87 1.91 -0.06 12.11
N LYS A 88 1.34 0.92 12.80
CA LYS A 88 0.79 2.11 12.16
C LYS A 88 1.92 3.13 12.03
N VAL A 89 2.25 3.51 10.80
CA VAL A 89 3.38 4.39 10.52
C VAL A 89 2.91 5.80 10.24
N SER A 90 3.49 6.75 10.97
CA SER A 90 3.38 8.17 10.65
C SER A 90 4.70 8.63 10.02
N ARG A 91 4.72 9.84 9.51
CA ARG A 91 5.92 10.44 8.92
C ARG A 91 7.16 10.29 9.81
N ARG A 92 6.98 10.37 11.12
CA ARG A 92 8.06 10.28 12.11
C ARG A 92 8.67 8.89 12.19
N ASP A 93 7.90 7.85 11.86
CA ASP A 93 8.28 6.45 12.08
C ASP A 93 8.81 5.75 10.84
N VAL A 94 8.76 6.40 9.67
CA VAL A 94 9.08 5.77 8.38
C VAL A 94 10.47 5.11 8.37
N ALA A 95 11.49 5.82 8.84
CA ALA A 95 12.85 5.29 8.82
C ALA A 95 12.99 4.04 9.68
N VAL A 96 12.33 4.02 10.85
CA VAL A 96 12.35 2.86 11.74
C VAL A 96 11.77 1.63 11.06
N TYR A 97 10.61 1.77 10.40
CA TYR A 97 9.95 0.65 9.74
C TYR A 97 10.71 0.16 8.51
N LEU A 98 11.33 1.07 7.76
CA LEU A 98 12.15 0.69 6.61
C LEU A 98 13.35 -0.14 7.04
N LEU A 99 13.97 0.19 8.16
CA LEU A 99 15.18 -0.51 8.65
C LEU A 99 14.86 -1.79 9.42
N SER A 100 13.69 -1.87 10.05
CA SER A 100 13.32 -3.02 10.88
C SER A 100 12.60 -4.13 10.13
N LEU A 101 12.22 -3.89 8.87
CA LEU A 101 11.47 -4.86 8.04
C LEU A 101 10.09 -5.20 8.61
N ILE A 102 9.53 -4.36 9.44
CA ILE A 102 8.19 -4.54 10.00
C ILE A 102 7.16 -4.10 8.95
N HIS A 103 6.12 -4.90 8.80
CA HIS A 103 5.03 -4.58 7.88
C HIS A 103 4.11 -3.50 8.45
N ILE A 104 3.50 -2.76 7.56
CA ILE A 104 2.48 -1.81 7.91
C ILE A 104 1.30 -1.94 6.98
#